data_6d6513c87ac83cb522709f4c68cc1dc0
#
_entry.id   6d6513c87ac83cb522709f4c68cc1dc0
#
_cell.length_a   1.000
_cell.length_b   1.000
_cell.length_c   1.000
_cell.angle_alpha   90.00
_cell.angle_beta   90.00
_cell.angle_gamma   90.00
#
_symmetry.space_group_name_H-M   'P 1'
#
loop_
_entity.id
_entity.type
_entity.pdbx_description
1 polymer ?
#
loop_
_entity_poly.entity_id
_entity_poly.type
_entity_poly.pdbx_seq_one_letter_code
_entity_poly.pdbx_strand_id
1 'polypeptide(L)'
;SFIATSNTDDCLTDPSGNRRFIGIERTGPIDVSVRPNYQQLFAQAEKAIWNGEKTYFDAEQTALIMENNRRYQQIDPVMQCFSESFTPTEDENEGTFMTAAAIFSELKAKYGASLEAKSLLSFGRCLKNIDGLKRKRTMKGTEYLVIRRK
;
A
#
# COMPACT_ATOMS: atom_id res chain seq x y z
N SER A 1 9.85 7.34 -18.89
CA SER A 1 8.98 7.96 -17.85
C SER A 1 7.65 8.31 -18.47
N PHE A 2 6.57 8.26 -17.68
CA PHE A 2 5.22 8.67 -18.09
C PHE A 2 4.58 9.48 -16.96
N ILE A 3 3.60 10.30 -17.30
CA ILE A 3 2.78 11.07 -16.36
C ILE A 3 1.35 10.56 -16.51
N ALA A 4 0.69 10.32 -15.39
CA ALA A 4 -0.73 9.97 -15.33
C ALA A 4 -1.46 10.93 -14.40
N THR A 5 -2.74 11.13 -14.62
CA THR A 5 -3.59 11.93 -13.75
C THR A 5 -4.76 11.10 -13.25
N SER A 6 -5.17 11.35 -12.02
CA SER A 6 -6.33 10.72 -11.39
C SER A 6 -7.17 11.77 -10.69
N ASN A 7 -8.49 11.57 -10.65
CA ASN A 7 -9.42 12.38 -9.86
C ASN A 7 -9.77 11.72 -8.52
N THR A 8 -9.18 10.53 -8.24
CA THR A 8 -9.40 9.80 -7.00
C THR A 8 -8.08 9.66 -6.25
N ASP A 9 -8.15 9.67 -4.93
CA ASP A 9 -6.99 9.57 -4.05
C ASP A 9 -6.49 8.12 -3.92
N ASP A 10 -7.32 7.13 -4.25
CA ASP A 10 -7.05 5.70 -4.13
C ASP A 10 -6.53 5.08 -5.45
N CYS A 11 -5.66 5.78 -6.15
CA CYS A 11 -5.21 5.40 -7.49
C CYS A 11 -4.10 4.33 -7.52
N LEU A 12 -3.46 4.02 -6.39
CA LEU A 12 -2.38 3.04 -6.31
C LEU A 12 -2.89 1.69 -5.77
N THR A 13 -2.96 0.69 -6.65
CA THR A 13 -3.50 -0.64 -6.33
C THR A 13 -2.46 -1.67 -5.90
N ASP A 14 -1.18 -1.47 -6.25
CA ASP A 14 -0.09 -2.39 -5.95
C ASP A 14 0.79 -1.88 -4.81
N PRO A 15 0.67 -2.43 -3.59
CA PRO A 15 1.47 -1.99 -2.46
C PRO A 15 2.98 -2.26 -2.64
N SER A 16 3.37 -3.21 -3.49
CA SER A 16 4.78 -3.55 -3.73
C SER A 16 5.44 -2.68 -4.81
N GLY A 17 4.65 -2.14 -5.73
CA GLY A 17 5.12 -1.37 -6.90
C GLY A 17 5.13 0.15 -6.71
N ASN A 18 4.60 0.65 -5.62
CA ASN A 18 4.38 2.09 -5.38
C ASN A 18 5.65 2.93 -5.39
N ARG A 19 6.82 2.34 -5.15
CA ARG A 19 8.13 3.02 -5.26
C ARG A 19 8.44 3.59 -6.65
N ARG A 20 7.69 3.20 -7.67
CA ARG A 20 7.87 3.65 -9.06
C ARG A 20 7.01 4.86 -9.41
N PHE A 21 6.11 5.25 -8.50
CA PHE A 21 5.21 6.37 -8.66
C PHE A 21 5.62 7.49 -7.71
N ILE A 22 5.50 8.72 -8.16
CA ILE A 22 5.63 9.91 -7.32
C ILE A 22 4.26 10.56 -7.30
N GLY A 23 3.53 10.37 -6.19
CA GLY A 23 2.22 10.98 -5.99
C GLY A 23 2.38 12.46 -5.69
N ILE A 24 1.75 13.30 -6.52
CA ILE A 24 1.71 14.76 -6.34
C ILE A 24 0.25 15.18 -6.30
N GLU A 25 -0.16 15.78 -5.20
CA GLU A 25 -1.48 16.34 -5.04
C GLU A 25 -1.50 17.82 -5.43
N ARG A 26 -2.46 18.18 -6.24
CA ARG A 26 -2.70 19.56 -6.61
C ARG A 26 -3.72 20.19 -5.64
N THR A 27 -3.31 21.21 -4.91
CA THR A 27 -4.13 21.84 -3.86
C THR A 27 -4.88 23.11 -4.31
N GLY A 28 -4.70 23.55 -5.57
CA GLY A 28 -5.35 24.76 -6.08
C GLY A 28 -5.60 24.71 -7.60
N PRO A 29 -6.23 25.72 -8.19
CA PRO A 29 -6.42 25.79 -9.62
C PRO A 29 -5.07 25.88 -10.36
N ILE A 30 -4.98 25.24 -11.52
CA ILE A 30 -3.81 25.36 -12.40
C ILE A 30 -4.05 26.57 -13.29
N ASP A 31 -3.11 27.52 -13.28
CA ASP A 31 -3.12 28.63 -14.25
C ASP A 31 -2.61 28.13 -15.60
N VAL A 32 -3.53 27.89 -16.50
CA VAL A 32 -3.23 27.42 -17.86
C VAL A 32 -2.90 28.56 -18.82
N SER A 33 -3.01 29.82 -18.39
CA SER A 33 -2.67 30.99 -19.23
C SER A 33 -1.17 31.22 -19.35
N VAL A 34 -0.39 30.76 -18.36
CA VAL A 34 1.06 30.89 -18.34
C VAL A 34 1.70 29.75 -19.13
N ARG A 35 2.44 30.07 -20.17
CA ARG A 35 3.25 29.09 -20.89
C ARG A 35 4.60 28.92 -20.22
N PRO A 36 4.98 27.69 -19.77
CA PRO A 36 6.29 27.44 -19.20
C PRO A 36 7.40 27.74 -20.21
N ASN A 37 8.50 28.29 -19.75
CA ASN A 37 9.69 28.42 -20.59
C ASN A 37 10.44 27.10 -20.62
N TYR A 38 10.10 26.27 -21.60
CA TYR A 38 10.69 24.93 -21.75
C TYR A 38 12.21 24.97 -21.94
N GLN A 39 12.76 25.98 -22.61
CA GLN A 39 14.21 26.10 -22.79
C GLN A 39 14.92 26.29 -21.45
N GLN A 40 14.37 27.12 -20.56
CA GLN A 40 14.91 27.29 -19.20
C GLN A 40 14.78 26.03 -18.36
N LEU A 41 13.66 25.28 -18.48
CA LEU A 41 13.48 24.02 -17.76
C LEU A 41 14.51 22.97 -18.21
N PHE A 42 14.75 22.84 -19.51
CA PHE A 42 15.75 21.92 -20.02
C PHE A 42 17.16 22.33 -19.60
N ALA A 43 17.51 23.61 -19.70
CA ALA A 43 18.81 24.12 -19.27
C ALA A 43 19.04 23.91 -17.77
N GLN A 44 17.99 24.04 -16.94
CA GLN A 44 18.06 23.76 -15.51
C GLN A 44 18.34 22.26 -15.28
N ALA A 45 17.63 21.37 -15.97
CA ALA A 45 17.83 19.93 -15.85
C ALA A 45 19.25 19.50 -16.29
N GLU A 46 19.73 20.03 -17.42
CA GLU A 46 21.11 19.80 -17.85
C GLU A 46 22.12 20.26 -16.81
N LYS A 47 21.96 21.48 -16.29
CA LYS A 47 22.85 22.02 -15.25
C LYS A 47 22.86 21.15 -14.00
N ALA A 48 21.71 20.63 -13.57
CA ALA A 48 21.60 19.73 -12.43
C ALA A 48 22.43 18.45 -12.66
N ILE A 49 22.30 17.83 -13.84
CA ILE A 49 23.09 16.66 -14.23
C ILE A 49 24.59 16.97 -14.25
N TRP A 50 24.99 18.09 -14.84
CA TRP A 50 26.39 18.53 -14.89
C TRP A 50 26.97 18.79 -13.50
N ASN A 51 26.15 19.24 -12.56
CA ASN A 51 26.53 19.43 -11.16
C ASN A 51 26.58 18.10 -10.36
N GLY A 52 26.30 16.96 -11.00
CA GLY A 52 26.36 15.64 -10.38
C GLY A 52 25.13 15.25 -9.59
N GLU A 53 23.97 15.89 -9.83
CA GLU A 53 22.73 15.45 -9.23
C GLU A 53 22.38 14.03 -9.68
N LYS A 54 21.94 13.19 -8.74
CA LYS A 54 21.59 11.80 -9.03
C LYS A 54 20.32 11.74 -9.89
N THR A 55 20.34 10.93 -10.94
CA THR A 55 19.18 10.67 -11.82
C THR A 55 18.30 9.52 -11.32
N TYR A 56 18.55 9.02 -10.14
CA TYR A 56 17.81 7.93 -9.48
C TYR A 56 17.62 8.24 -8.01
N PHE A 57 16.60 7.65 -7.41
CA PHE A 57 16.33 7.75 -5.98
C PHE A 57 17.14 6.71 -5.22
N ASP A 58 17.82 7.12 -4.16
CA ASP A 58 18.47 6.21 -3.23
C ASP A 58 17.44 5.56 -2.27
N ALA A 59 17.92 4.74 -1.33
CA ALA A 59 17.06 4.00 -0.43
C ALA A 59 16.23 4.91 0.48
N GLU A 60 16.82 6.00 0.98
CA GLU A 60 16.15 6.97 1.86
C GLU A 60 15.05 7.73 1.10
N GLN A 61 15.36 8.25 -0.07
CA GLN A 61 14.40 8.92 -0.94
C GLN A 61 13.28 7.99 -1.38
N THR A 62 13.60 6.72 -1.68
CA THR A 62 12.59 5.70 -2.00
C THR A 62 11.65 5.45 -0.82
N ALA A 63 12.17 5.40 0.40
CA ALA A 63 11.34 5.25 1.61
C ALA A 63 10.39 6.45 1.80
N LEU A 64 10.86 7.67 1.59
CA LEU A 64 10.02 8.88 1.63
C LEU A 64 8.92 8.87 0.56
N ILE A 65 9.24 8.43 -0.67
CA ILE A 65 8.25 8.28 -1.73
C ILE A 65 7.18 7.25 -1.34
N MET A 66 7.60 6.10 -0.81
CA MET A 66 6.67 5.06 -0.37
C MET A 66 5.77 5.54 0.78
N GLU A 67 6.32 6.27 1.75
CA GLU A 67 5.54 6.87 2.83
C GLU A 67 4.50 7.87 2.31
N ASN A 68 4.91 8.79 1.43
CA ASN A 68 3.97 9.72 0.79
C ASN A 68 2.88 8.99 0.00
N ASN A 69 3.22 7.88 -0.65
CA ASN A 69 2.29 7.13 -1.48
C ASN A 69 1.26 6.31 -0.69
N ARG A 70 1.46 6.11 0.63
CA ARG A 70 0.49 5.38 1.48
C ARG A 70 -0.90 5.99 1.41
N ARG A 71 -1.02 7.31 1.35
CA ARG A 71 -2.30 8.03 1.25
C ARG A 71 -3.05 7.81 -0.07
N TYR A 72 -2.34 7.39 -1.12
CA TYR A 72 -2.92 7.11 -2.43
C TYR A 72 -3.19 5.62 -2.67
N GLN A 73 -2.93 4.78 -1.66
CA GLN A 73 -3.16 3.35 -1.76
C GLN A 73 -4.64 3.03 -1.60
N GLN A 74 -5.15 2.23 -2.52
CA GLN A 74 -6.47 1.65 -2.37
C GLN A 74 -6.49 0.69 -1.18
N ILE A 75 -7.39 0.94 -0.23
CA ILE A 75 -7.63 0.01 0.88
C ILE A 75 -8.37 -1.19 0.32
N ASP A 76 -7.75 -2.38 0.41
CA ASP A 76 -8.43 -3.61 0.02
C ASP A 76 -9.61 -3.87 0.97
N PRO A 77 -10.87 -3.99 0.46
CA PRO A 77 -12.04 -4.26 1.29
C PRO A 77 -11.89 -5.46 2.23
N VAL A 78 -11.13 -6.49 1.81
CA VAL A 78 -10.83 -7.64 2.69
C VAL A 78 -10.01 -7.22 3.90
N MET A 79 -9.08 -6.27 3.74
CA MET A 79 -8.26 -5.76 4.83
C MET A 79 -9.06 -4.87 5.77
N GLN A 80 -10.03 -4.13 5.25
CA GLN A 80 -10.98 -3.41 6.09
C GLN A 80 -11.81 -4.37 6.94
N CYS A 81 -12.43 -5.39 6.33
CA CYS A 81 -13.16 -6.44 7.05
C CYS A 81 -12.28 -7.17 8.09
N PHE A 82 -11.01 -7.40 7.75
CA PHE A 82 -10.05 -7.98 8.70
C PHE A 82 -9.84 -7.07 9.90
N SER A 83 -9.56 -5.79 9.70
CA SER A 83 -9.33 -4.83 10.80
C SER A 83 -10.56 -4.60 11.68
N GLU A 84 -11.77 -4.76 11.13
CA GLU A 84 -13.02 -4.69 11.88
C GLU A 84 -13.27 -5.95 12.73
N SER A 85 -12.78 -7.11 12.31
CA SER A 85 -13.06 -8.40 12.97
C SER A 85 -11.91 -8.94 13.79
N PHE A 86 -10.69 -8.53 13.50
CA PHE A 86 -9.47 -9.03 14.12
C PHE A 86 -8.52 -7.90 14.49
N THR A 87 -7.78 -8.10 15.60
CA THR A 87 -6.67 -7.23 15.98
C THR A 87 -5.39 -8.04 15.94
N PRO A 88 -4.34 -7.58 15.23
CA PRO A 88 -3.01 -8.15 15.33
C PRO A 88 -2.48 -8.05 16.77
N THR A 89 -1.79 -9.08 17.23
CA THR A 89 -1.12 -9.07 18.54
C THR A 89 0.20 -9.83 18.49
N GLU A 90 1.09 -9.49 19.39
CA GLU A 90 2.33 -10.24 19.63
C GLU A 90 2.23 -11.10 20.90
N ASP A 91 1.23 -10.87 21.75
CA ASP A 91 1.00 -11.61 22.99
C ASP A 91 0.25 -12.93 22.71
N GLU A 92 0.94 -14.04 22.94
CA GLU A 92 0.38 -15.37 22.74
C GLU A 92 -0.69 -15.75 23.77
N ASN A 93 -0.76 -15.04 24.90
CA ASN A 93 -1.77 -15.31 25.92
C ASN A 93 -3.12 -14.71 25.59
N GLU A 94 -3.13 -13.62 24.82
CA GLU A 94 -4.37 -12.91 24.42
C GLU A 94 -4.88 -13.35 23.06
N GLY A 95 -3.96 -13.78 22.16
CA GLY A 95 -4.26 -14.11 20.77
C GLY A 95 -4.46 -15.60 20.52
N THR A 96 -5.04 -15.89 19.37
CA THR A 96 -5.17 -17.26 18.84
C THR A 96 -4.45 -17.34 17.51
N PHE A 97 -3.64 -18.39 17.34
CA PHE A 97 -3.02 -18.68 16.04
C PHE A 97 -4.06 -19.22 15.05
N MET A 98 -4.21 -18.54 13.94
CA MET A 98 -5.14 -18.93 12.87
C MET A 98 -4.45 -18.92 11.50
N THR A 99 -4.79 -19.88 10.65
CA THR A 99 -4.34 -19.87 9.25
C THR A 99 -5.06 -18.77 8.47
N ALA A 100 -4.43 -18.28 7.40
CA ALA A 100 -5.08 -17.34 6.49
C ALA A 100 -6.43 -17.87 5.97
N ALA A 101 -6.53 -19.18 5.73
CA ALA A 101 -7.77 -19.82 5.29
C ALA A 101 -8.87 -19.76 6.37
N ALA A 102 -8.53 -20.01 7.64
CA ALA A 102 -9.49 -19.93 8.73
C ALA A 102 -9.99 -18.50 8.93
N ILE A 103 -9.09 -17.51 8.95
CA ILE A 103 -9.44 -16.09 9.05
C ILE A 103 -10.34 -15.68 7.88
N PHE A 104 -9.96 -16.04 6.66
CA PHE A 104 -10.73 -15.68 5.46
C PHE A 104 -12.11 -16.34 5.43
N SER A 105 -12.23 -17.57 5.92
CA SER A 105 -13.52 -18.26 6.05
C SER A 105 -14.45 -17.55 7.04
N GLU A 106 -13.93 -17.12 8.20
CA GLU A 106 -14.71 -16.34 9.18
C GLU A 106 -15.16 -15.00 8.59
N LEU A 107 -14.26 -14.30 7.86
CA LEU A 107 -14.61 -13.05 7.16
C LEU A 107 -15.71 -13.26 6.12
N LYS A 108 -15.60 -14.32 5.31
CA LYS A 108 -16.65 -14.67 4.33
C LYS A 108 -17.98 -15.01 4.97
N ALA A 109 -17.96 -15.71 6.11
CA ALA A 109 -19.17 -16.01 6.84
C ALA A 109 -19.86 -14.75 7.39
N LYS A 110 -19.07 -13.74 7.80
CA LYS A 110 -19.58 -12.48 8.37
C LYS A 110 -20.01 -11.47 7.31
N TYR A 111 -19.24 -11.31 6.23
CA TYR A 111 -19.40 -10.24 5.23
C TYR A 111 -19.92 -10.73 3.87
N GLY A 112 -20.04 -12.03 3.67
CA GLY A 112 -20.73 -12.65 2.53
C GLY A 112 -20.30 -12.13 1.16
N ALA A 113 -21.25 -11.59 0.44
CA ALA A 113 -21.12 -11.13 -0.95
C ALA A 113 -20.01 -10.08 -1.17
N SER A 114 -19.69 -9.26 -0.17
CA SER A 114 -18.62 -8.25 -0.28
C SER A 114 -17.23 -8.85 -0.53
N LEU A 115 -17.06 -10.14 -0.24
CA LEU A 115 -15.77 -10.83 -0.37
C LEU A 115 -15.76 -11.95 -1.42
N GLU A 116 -16.85 -12.14 -2.18
CA GLU A 116 -16.94 -13.23 -3.16
C GLU A 116 -15.86 -13.18 -4.24
N ALA A 117 -15.56 -11.98 -4.75
CA ALA A 117 -14.56 -11.78 -5.81
C ALA A 117 -13.10 -11.88 -5.31
N LYS A 118 -12.87 -11.99 -4.00
CA LYS A 118 -11.53 -11.99 -3.42
C LYS A 118 -10.97 -13.40 -3.26
N SER A 119 -9.69 -13.57 -3.57
CA SER A 119 -9.02 -14.86 -3.45
C SER A 119 -8.27 -14.99 -2.13
N LEU A 120 -8.26 -16.21 -1.58
CA LEU A 120 -7.46 -16.55 -0.40
C LEU A 120 -5.96 -16.25 -0.61
N LEU A 121 -5.45 -16.42 -1.84
CA LEU A 121 -4.05 -16.17 -2.16
C LEU A 121 -3.72 -14.68 -2.05
N SER A 122 -4.59 -13.80 -2.57
CA SER A 122 -4.45 -12.35 -2.44
C SER A 122 -4.50 -11.93 -0.97
N PHE A 123 -5.49 -12.42 -0.22
CA PHE A 123 -5.62 -12.16 1.21
C PHE A 123 -4.38 -12.59 2.00
N GLY A 124 -3.85 -13.79 1.75
CA GLY A 124 -2.64 -14.26 2.40
C GLY A 124 -1.40 -13.42 2.10
N ARG A 125 -1.33 -12.78 0.92
CA ARG A 125 -0.27 -11.80 0.60
C ARG A 125 -0.44 -10.51 1.40
N CYS A 126 -1.66 -10.02 1.54
CA CYS A 126 -1.96 -8.83 2.35
C CYS A 126 -1.60 -9.04 3.82
N LEU A 127 -1.96 -10.20 4.41
CA LEU A 127 -1.63 -10.51 5.81
C LEU A 127 -0.12 -10.48 6.10
N LYS A 128 0.71 -10.83 5.13
CA LYS A 128 2.18 -10.79 5.30
C LYS A 128 2.74 -9.37 5.47
N ASN A 129 2.02 -8.37 4.99
CA ASN A 129 2.44 -6.97 4.98
C ASN A 129 1.85 -6.16 6.16
N ILE A 130 1.14 -6.81 7.08
CA ILE A 130 0.62 -6.15 8.29
C ILE A 130 1.75 -6.05 9.31
N ASP A 131 2.06 -4.83 9.72
CA ASP A 131 3.01 -4.56 10.79
C ASP A 131 2.44 -5.05 12.13
N GLY A 132 3.30 -5.64 12.97
CA GLY A 132 2.90 -6.16 14.30
C GLY A 132 2.06 -7.44 14.27
N LEU A 133 1.87 -8.08 13.11
CA LEU A 133 1.19 -9.37 13.01
C LEU A 133 2.20 -10.52 13.16
N LYS A 134 2.26 -11.08 14.36
CA LYS A 134 3.12 -12.25 14.65
C LYS A 134 2.68 -13.45 13.82
N ARG A 135 3.65 -14.15 13.24
CA ARG A 135 3.41 -15.32 12.39
C ARG A 135 4.28 -16.50 12.78
N LYS A 136 3.73 -17.70 12.64
CA LYS A 136 4.41 -18.96 12.90
C LYS A 136 4.21 -19.91 11.71
N ARG A 137 5.26 -20.58 11.29
CA ARG A 137 5.16 -21.61 10.26
C ARG A 137 4.90 -22.96 10.91
N THR A 138 3.82 -23.61 10.52
CA THR A 138 3.42 -24.95 11.00
C THR A 138 3.32 -25.94 9.84
N MET A 139 3.10 -27.20 10.11
CA MET A 139 2.83 -28.21 9.06
C MET A 139 1.56 -27.91 8.25
N LYS A 140 0.60 -27.16 8.82
CA LYS A 140 -0.63 -26.71 8.15
C LYS A 140 -0.47 -25.42 7.36
N GLY A 141 0.73 -24.83 7.34
CA GLY A 141 1.03 -23.57 6.65
C GLY A 141 1.45 -22.45 7.59
N THR A 142 1.30 -21.22 7.16
CA THR A 142 1.57 -20.04 7.99
C THR A 142 0.33 -19.71 8.82
N GLU A 143 0.52 -19.60 10.13
CA GLU A 143 -0.49 -19.16 11.09
C GLU A 143 -0.14 -17.75 11.57
N TYR A 144 -1.16 -16.96 11.86
CA TYR A 144 -1.11 -15.57 12.28
C TYR A 144 -1.77 -15.42 13.65
N LEU A 145 -1.13 -14.67 14.54
CA LEU A 145 -1.64 -14.46 15.89
C LEU A 145 -2.60 -13.27 15.90
N VAL A 146 -3.87 -13.53 16.16
CA VAL A 146 -4.93 -12.53 16.10
C VAL A 146 -5.88 -12.65 17.30
N ILE A 147 -6.46 -11.52 17.70
CA ILE A 147 -7.55 -11.43 18.65
C ILE A 147 -8.83 -11.16 17.88
N ARG A 148 -9.90 -11.94 18.14
CA ARG A 148 -11.22 -11.64 17.58
C ARG A 148 -11.83 -10.43 18.27
N ARG A 149 -12.28 -9.46 17.49
CA ARG A 149 -13.10 -8.37 18.01
C ARG A 149 -14.55 -8.84 18.18
N LYS A 150 -15.16 -8.48 19.29
CA LYS A 150 -16.57 -8.77 19.57
C LYS A 150 -17.51 -7.86 18.79
#